data_7017e81e9ffcb4c99dc5aeeb3215363d
#
_entry.id   7017e81e9ffcb4c99dc5aeeb3215363d
#
_cell.length_a   1.000
_cell.length_b   1.000
_cell.length_c   1.000
_cell.angle_alpha   90.00
_cell.angle_beta   90.00
_cell.angle_gamma   90.00
#
_symmetry.space_group_name_H-M   'P 1'
#
loop_
_entity.id
_entity.type
_entity.pdbx_description
1 polymer ?
#
loop_
_entity_poly.entity_id
_entity_poly.type
_entity_poly.pdbx_seq_one_letter_code
_entity_poly.pdbx_strand_id
1 'polypeptide(L)'
;MSHSLPAPPASLVQQGQVSHGRYAGLIDRLDWSDLPARHGKGRIWQWLHHKRWQYVGLATEQVFIGLAIVDVGWCHTAFAYVFDRQTRRLLADWSADGLPRLSGEVQDEPVLRAHSTFRSWGASLAIRQIDEALQVQVQAGGIDLEASLLLTQAPPFLLAVGPIEGGLSHATQKSPGLPVTGQVSVAGKRFDLNGAMGCLDSSNGLLARDTAWRWACAHGPDVGFNLQDGYFGQHENVLWLDRELIPLGAAHFEFDARQPLQPWRVWTDDGLLDLRFHPEGARQQDRNLGFAASHYVQPVGTFAGQVKASPDAPPRVVTGLVGVTEDHRSRW
;
A
#
# COMPACT_ATOMS: atom_id res chain seq x y z
N MET A 1 17.61 23.81 -0.57
CA MET A 1 18.54 22.68 -0.35
C MET A 1 17.68 21.41 -0.42
N SER A 2 17.92 20.55 -1.37
CA SER A 2 17.25 19.23 -1.45
C SER A 2 17.72 18.43 -0.23
N HIS A 3 16.84 18.24 0.75
CA HIS A 3 17.11 17.36 1.86
C HIS A 3 16.83 15.91 1.40
N SER A 4 17.85 15.26 0.83
CA SER A 4 17.77 13.83 0.58
C SER A 4 17.54 13.10 1.92
N LEU A 5 16.58 12.18 1.98
CA LEU A 5 16.36 11.36 3.16
C LEU A 5 17.60 10.49 3.44
N PRO A 6 17.91 10.22 4.72
CA PRO A 6 18.99 9.30 5.08
C PRO A 6 18.69 7.88 4.60
N ALA A 7 19.73 7.05 4.51
CA ALA A 7 19.57 5.62 4.27
C ALA A 7 18.85 4.93 5.45
N PRO A 8 18.12 3.83 5.20
CA PRO A 8 17.49 3.04 6.26
C PRO A 8 18.49 2.56 7.32
N PRO A 9 18.07 2.46 8.59
CA PRO A 9 18.88 1.83 9.62
C PRO A 9 19.03 0.32 9.36
N ALA A 10 20.06 -0.31 9.89
CA ALA A 10 20.25 -1.76 9.78
C ALA A 10 19.14 -2.57 10.48
N SER A 11 18.48 -1.99 11.49
CA SER A 11 17.35 -2.58 12.20
C SER A 11 16.39 -1.47 12.64
N LEU A 12 15.09 -1.75 12.70
CA LEU A 12 14.08 -0.82 13.24
C LEU A 12 14.27 -0.53 14.72
N VAL A 13 14.80 -1.48 15.47
CA VAL A 13 15.07 -1.35 16.90
C VAL A 13 16.56 -1.40 17.13
N GLN A 14 17.13 -0.31 17.62
CA GLN A 14 18.55 -0.20 17.97
C GLN A 14 18.70 0.14 19.45
N GLN A 15 19.46 -0.67 20.17
CA GLN A 15 19.67 -0.50 21.63
C GLN A 15 18.35 -0.38 22.42
N GLY A 16 17.30 -1.08 21.94
CA GLY A 16 15.97 -1.06 22.55
C GLY A 16 15.16 0.22 22.30
N GLN A 17 15.57 1.04 21.34
CA GLN A 17 14.85 2.24 20.88
C GLN A 17 14.42 2.05 19.43
N VAL A 18 13.20 2.52 19.09
CA VAL A 18 12.72 2.51 17.71
C VAL A 18 13.37 3.63 16.92
N SER A 19 13.90 3.31 15.75
CA SER A 19 14.49 4.28 14.80
C SER A 19 13.37 4.98 14.02
N HIS A 20 12.66 5.92 14.66
CA HIS A 20 11.64 6.72 14.02
C HIS A 20 12.24 7.65 12.97
N GLY A 21 11.57 7.79 11.84
CA GLY A 21 12.01 8.67 10.75
C GLY A 21 11.46 8.26 9.39
N ARG A 22 11.89 9.02 8.38
CA ARG A 22 11.71 8.72 6.96
C ARG A 22 13.06 8.49 6.34
N TYR A 23 13.18 7.46 5.52
CA TYR A 23 14.43 6.98 4.95
C TYR A 23 14.27 6.66 3.46
N ALA A 24 15.30 6.87 2.67
CA ALA A 24 15.33 6.52 1.25
C ALA A 24 16.15 5.25 1.03
N GLY A 25 15.50 4.17 0.63
CA GLY A 25 16.13 2.88 0.35
C GLY A 25 15.36 1.70 0.91
N LEU A 26 15.94 0.52 0.78
CA LEU A 26 15.38 -0.74 1.24
C LEU A 26 15.89 -1.09 2.64
N ILE A 27 15.02 -1.61 3.48
CA ILE A 27 15.39 -2.26 4.73
C ILE A 27 15.22 -3.78 4.58
N ASP A 28 16.09 -4.54 5.21
CA ASP A 28 16.03 -6.00 5.15
C ASP A 28 14.80 -6.57 5.86
N ARG A 29 14.47 -6.04 7.05
CA ARG A 29 13.36 -6.55 7.87
C ARG A 29 12.62 -5.44 8.60
N LEU A 30 11.30 -5.56 8.64
CA LEU A 30 10.39 -4.79 9.48
C LEU A 30 10.09 -5.62 10.74
N ASP A 31 10.95 -5.58 11.75
CA ASP A 31 10.91 -6.47 12.91
C ASP A 31 10.90 -5.71 14.25
N TRP A 32 10.08 -6.15 15.18
CA TRP A 32 9.89 -5.60 16.51
C TRP A 32 10.40 -6.51 17.63
N SER A 33 11.05 -7.63 17.32
CA SER A 33 11.46 -8.63 18.31
C SER A 33 12.44 -8.09 19.36
N ASP A 34 13.27 -7.11 18.99
CA ASP A 34 14.25 -6.47 19.86
C ASP A 34 13.67 -5.36 20.74
N LEU A 35 12.35 -5.14 20.70
CA LEU A 35 11.70 -4.20 21.61
C LEU A 35 11.72 -4.75 23.04
N PRO A 36 12.28 -3.99 24.00
CA PRO A 36 12.34 -4.45 25.38
C PRO A 36 10.97 -4.62 26.02
N ALA A 37 10.83 -5.60 26.89
CA ALA A 37 9.60 -5.82 27.68
C ALA A 37 9.19 -4.61 28.55
N ARG A 38 10.12 -3.68 28.81
CA ARG A 38 9.86 -2.42 29.54
C ARG A 38 8.83 -1.50 28.88
N HIS A 39 8.51 -1.68 27.60
CA HIS A 39 7.40 -0.99 26.96
C HIS A 39 6.03 -1.42 27.50
N GLY A 40 6.01 -2.32 28.51
CA GLY A 40 4.81 -2.69 29.27
C GLY A 40 3.76 -3.50 28.51
N LYS A 41 4.12 -3.95 27.30
CA LYS A 41 3.20 -4.64 26.41
C LYS A 41 3.51 -6.15 26.40
N GLY A 42 2.74 -6.93 27.14
CA GLY A 42 2.89 -8.40 27.22
C GLY A 42 2.64 -9.08 25.87
N ARG A 43 3.03 -10.37 25.76
CA ARG A 43 2.93 -11.18 24.52
C ARG A 43 1.50 -11.23 23.94
N ILE A 44 0.48 -11.27 24.82
CA ILE A 44 -0.94 -11.28 24.38
C ILE A 44 -1.29 -9.94 23.72
N TRP A 45 -0.86 -8.83 24.32
CA TRP A 45 -1.07 -7.51 23.74
C TRP A 45 -0.39 -7.41 22.37
N GLN A 46 0.89 -7.81 22.27
CA GLN A 46 1.63 -7.80 21.00
C GLN A 46 0.90 -8.65 19.95
N TRP A 47 0.45 -9.85 20.29
CA TRP A 47 -0.32 -10.70 19.37
C TRP A 47 -1.61 -10.03 18.87
N LEU A 48 -2.35 -9.34 19.75
CA LEU A 48 -3.57 -8.63 19.40
C LEU A 48 -3.33 -7.35 18.59
N HIS A 49 -2.17 -6.72 18.74
CA HIS A 49 -1.84 -5.43 18.13
C HIS A 49 -0.90 -5.54 16.94
N HIS A 50 -0.21 -6.66 16.76
CA HIS A 50 0.69 -6.88 15.64
C HIS A 50 -0.11 -7.11 14.36
N LYS A 51 0.07 -6.21 13.40
CA LYS A 51 -0.59 -6.22 12.08
C LYS A 51 0.44 -6.10 11.00
N ARG A 52 0.34 -6.96 9.99
CA ARG A 52 1.24 -6.97 8.83
C ARG A 52 0.42 -7.09 7.55
N TRP A 53 0.82 -6.40 6.52
CA TRP A 53 0.23 -6.60 5.21
C TRP A 53 1.20 -6.32 4.08
N GLN A 54 0.96 -6.96 2.97
CA GLN A 54 1.51 -6.57 1.69
C GLN A 54 0.36 -6.34 0.72
N TYR A 55 0.31 -5.12 0.18
CA TYR A 55 -0.60 -4.72 -0.88
C TYR A 55 0.18 -4.50 -2.17
N VAL A 56 -0.41 -4.92 -3.30
CA VAL A 56 0.10 -4.64 -4.64
C VAL A 56 -1.02 -4.02 -5.46
N GLY A 57 -0.71 -2.91 -6.12
CA GLY A 57 -1.53 -2.29 -7.15
C GLY A 57 -0.85 -2.40 -8.51
N LEU A 58 -1.57 -2.81 -9.55
CA LEU A 58 -1.09 -2.88 -10.93
C LEU A 58 -2.01 -2.06 -11.82
N ALA A 59 -1.46 -1.10 -12.55
CA ALA A 59 -2.23 -0.16 -13.36
C ALA A 59 -1.85 -0.22 -14.83
N THR A 60 -2.85 -0.40 -15.70
CA THR A 60 -2.75 -0.23 -17.15
C THR A 60 -3.79 0.78 -17.62
N GLU A 61 -3.81 1.08 -18.91
CA GLU A 61 -4.91 1.84 -19.51
C GLU A 61 -6.24 1.10 -19.49
N GLN A 62 -6.23 -0.23 -19.47
CA GLN A 62 -7.42 -1.08 -19.59
C GLN A 62 -7.92 -1.57 -18.23
N VAL A 63 -7.04 -1.98 -17.34
CA VAL A 63 -7.41 -2.58 -16.05
C VAL A 63 -6.59 -2.00 -14.91
N PHE A 64 -7.21 -1.99 -13.73
CA PHE A 64 -6.54 -1.86 -12.45
C PHE A 64 -6.73 -3.14 -11.65
N ILE A 65 -5.66 -3.64 -11.05
CA ILE A 65 -5.67 -4.83 -10.19
C ILE A 65 -5.16 -4.42 -8.83
N GLY A 66 -5.94 -4.71 -7.80
CA GLY A 66 -5.52 -4.54 -6.41
C GLY A 66 -5.59 -5.87 -5.67
N LEU A 67 -4.56 -6.18 -4.89
CA LEU A 67 -4.55 -7.37 -4.04
C LEU A 67 -3.80 -7.09 -2.74
N ALA A 68 -4.16 -7.81 -1.69
CA ALA A 68 -3.43 -7.79 -0.43
C ALA A 68 -3.46 -9.14 0.27
N ILE A 69 -2.39 -9.40 1.03
CA ILE A 69 -2.29 -10.46 2.02
C ILE A 69 -2.05 -9.79 3.36
N VAL A 70 -2.88 -10.08 4.35
CA VAL A 70 -2.93 -9.40 5.64
C VAL A 70 -2.90 -10.42 6.77
N ASP A 71 -2.02 -10.19 7.73
CA ASP A 71 -1.95 -10.90 9.00
C ASP A 71 -2.38 -9.95 10.13
N VAL A 72 -3.52 -10.20 10.74
CA VAL A 72 -4.02 -9.42 11.86
C VAL A 72 -3.74 -10.09 13.22
N GLY A 73 -2.85 -11.09 13.24
CA GLY A 73 -2.46 -11.86 14.41
C GLY A 73 -3.40 -13.01 14.73
N TRP A 74 -4.68 -12.74 14.94
CA TRP A 74 -5.69 -13.75 15.25
C TRP A 74 -6.43 -14.29 14.00
N CYS A 75 -6.24 -13.67 12.85
CA CYS A 75 -6.80 -14.06 11.56
C CYS A 75 -5.85 -13.66 10.44
N HIS A 76 -5.81 -14.45 9.38
CA HIS A 76 -5.27 -14.01 8.09
C HIS A 76 -6.41 -13.65 7.17
N THR A 77 -6.24 -12.64 6.34
CA THR A 77 -7.21 -12.30 5.29
C THR A 77 -6.48 -11.96 4.01
N ALA A 78 -7.10 -12.23 2.88
CA ALA A 78 -6.58 -11.82 1.59
C ALA A 78 -7.72 -11.38 0.68
N PHE A 79 -7.39 -10.49 -0.24
CA PHE A 79 -8.29 -10.13 -1.32
C PHE A 79 -7.54 -9.93 -2.64
N ALA A 80 -8.26 -10.06 -3.73
CA ALA A 80 -7.82 -9.65 -5.06
C ALA A 80 -9.03 -9.21 -5.87
N TYR A 81 -8.87 -8.13 -6.64
CA TYR A 81 -9.91 -7.67 -7.56
C TYR A 81 -9.30 -7.21 -8.88
N VAL A 82 -10.10 -7.28 -9.93
CA VAL A 82 -9.78 -6.75 -11.26
C VAL A 82 -10.87 -5.79 -11.67
N PHE A 83 -10.50 -4.54 -11.92
CA PHE A 83 -11.38 -3.48 -12.36
C PHE A 83 -11.11 -3.15 -13.84
N ASP A 84 -12.13 -3.29 -14.68
CA ASP A 84 -12.10 -2.89 -16.10
C ASP A 84 -12.40 -1.39 -16.20
N ARG A 85 -11.39 -0.61 -16.55
CA ARG A 85 -11.46 0.86 -16.62
C ARG A 85 -12.28 1.34 -17.81
N GLN A 86 -12.34 0.56 -18.89
CA GLN A 86 -13.12 0.90 -20.08
C GLN A 86 -14.62 0.76 -19.82
N THR A 87 -15.02 -0.34 -19.20
CA THR A 87 -16.44 -0.59 -18.86
C THR A 87 -16.83 -0.03 -17.49
N ARG A 88 -15.83 0.43 -16.69
CA ARG A 88 -16.00 0.96 -15.32
C ARG A 88 -16.68 -0.03 -14.38
N ARG A 89 -16.25 -1.31 -14.43
CA ARG A 89 -16.84 -2.39 -13.65
C ARG A 89 -15.78 -3.29 -13.05
N LEU A 90 -16.08 -3.82 -11.88
CA LEU A 90 -15.35 -4.95 -11.33
C LEU A 90 -15.65 -6.18 -12.20
N LEU A 91 -14.59 -6.79 -12.76
CA LEU A 91 -14.68 -8.07 -13.46
C LEU A 91 -14.65 -9.24 -12.48
N ALA A 92 -13.91 -9.07 -11.39
CA ALA A 92 -13.88 -9.99 -10.26
C ALA A 92 -13.54 -9.22 -8.98
N ASP A 93 -14.09 -9.66 -7.86
CA ASP A 93 -13.76 -9.24 -6.50
C ASP A 93 -13.84 -10.47 -5.59
N TRP A 94 -12.71 -10.88 -5.09
CA TRP A 94 -12.58 -12.03 -4.21
C TRP A 94 -11.93 -11.62 -2.90
N SER A 95 -12.41 -12.17 -1.79
CA SER A 95 -11.76 -12.08 -0.49
C SER A 95 -12.05 -13.31 0.35
N ALA A 96 -11.10 -13.68 1.20
CA ALA A 96 -11.27 -14.78 2.15
C ALA A 96 -10.54 -14.49 3.46
N ASP A 97 -11.12 -15.03 4.54
CA ASP A 97 -10.48 -15.10 5.85
C ASP A 97 -9.93 -16.50 6.07
N GLY A 98 -8.86 -16.59 6.84
CA GLY A 98 -8.16 -17.83 7.11
C GLY A 98 -7.64 -17.92 8.54
N LEU A 99 -7.29 -19.13 8.94
CA LEU A 99 -6.74 -19.40 10.26
C LEU A 99 -5.29 -18.90 10.39
N PRO A 100 -4.92 -18.34 11.54
CA PRO A 100 -3.55 -17.90 11.79
C PRO A 100 -2.55 -19.03 11.56
N ARG A 101 -1.44 -18.73 10.88
CA ARG A 101 -0.33 -19.66 10.59
C ARG A 101 -0.68 -20.88 9.72
N LEU A 102 -1.95 -21.13 9.41
CA LEU A 102 -2.38 -22.24 8.55
C LEU A 102 -2.75 -21.78 7.15
N SER A 103 -3.47 -20.65 7.06
CA SER A 103 -3.97 -20.17 5.78
C SER A 103 -3.02 -19.18 5.09
N GLY A 104 -2.03 -18.65 5.78
CA GLY A 104 -1.15 -17.66 5.15
C GLY A 104 0.03 -17.27 6.03
N GLU A 105 0.89 -16.47 5.44
CA GLU A 105 2.06 -15.90 6.05
C GLU A 105 2.34 -14.53 5.43
N VAL A 106 2.66 -13.55 6.25
CA VAL A 106 3.30 -12.29 5.86
C VAL A 106 4.58 -12.20 6.65
N GLN A 107 5.71 -12.35 5.97
CA GLN A 107 7.02 -12.27 6.61
C GLN A 107 7.44 -10.84 6.93
N ASP A 108 8.51 -10.68 7.68
CA ASP A 108 9.02 -9.37 8.08
C ASP A 108 9.92 -8.73 7.00
N GLU A 109 10.24 -9.46 5.96
CA GLU A 109 11.00 -9.00 4.80
C GLU A 109 10.07 -8.24 3.82
N PRO A 110 10.19 -6.89 3.73
CA PRO A 110 9.18 -6.11 3.00
C PRO A 110 9.35 -6.19 1.48
N VAL A 111 10.58 -6.28 0.98
CA VAL A 111 10.91 -6.29 -0.45
C VAL A 111 11.93 -7.36 -0.77
N LEU A 112 13.16 -7.21 -0.25
CA LEU A 112 14.22 -8.19 -0.45
C LEU A 112 13.87 -9.46 0.32
N ARG A 113 13.91 -10.60 -0.35
CA ARG A 113 13.46 -11.90 0.17
C ARG A 113 11.98 -11.94 0.59
N ALA A 114 11.17 -10.98 0.11
CA ALA A 114 9.75 -10.93 0.42
C ALA A 114 9.07 -12.28 0.13
N HIS A 115 8.30 -12.73 1.08
CA HIS A 115 7.52 -13.95 0.97
C HIS A 115 6.22 -13.80 1.74
N SER A 116 5.15 -13.51 1.03
CA SER A 116 3.80 -13.51 1.58
C SER A 116 2.92 -14.45 0.80
N THR A 117 2.16 -15.27 1.50
CA THR A 117 1.28 -16.26 0.88
C THR A 117 -0.05 -16.32 1.60
N PHE A 118 -1.09 -16.61 0.83
CA PHE A 118 -2.40 -16.97 1.37
C PHE A 118 -2.96 -18.14 0.57
N ARG A 119 -3.56 -19.11 1.28
CA ARG A 119 -4.24 -20.27 0.69
C ARG A 119 -5.54 -20.54 1.42
N SER A 120 -6.58 -20.78 0.64
CA SER A 120 -7.87 -21.29 1.12
C SER A 120 -8.40 -22.30 0.11
N TRP A 121 -9.59 -22.86 0.36
CA TRP A 121 -10.18 -23.82 -0.58
C TRP A 121 -10.32 -23.20 -1.98
N GLY A 122 -9.61 -23.78 -2.96
CA GLY A 122 -9.67 -23.34 -4.36
C GLY A 122 -9.06 -21.97 -4.64
N ALA A 123 -8.28 -21.40 -3.71
CA ALA A 123 -7.65 -20.09 -3.90
C ALA A 123 -6.24 -20.04 -3.33
N SER A 124 -5.36 -19.33 -4.05
CA SER A 124 -3.99 -19.03 -3.63
C SER A 124 -3.55 -17.65 -4.09
N LEU A 125 -2.87 -16.94 -3.22
CA LEU A 125 -2.15 -15.69 -3.50
C LEU A 125 -0.71 -15.83 -3.04
N ALA A 126 0.22 -15.28 -3.79
CA ALA A 126 1.63 -15.22 -3.41
C ALA A 126 2.28 -13.93 -3.91
N ILE A 127 3.09 -13.31 -3.06
CA ILE A 127 3.99 -12.22 -3.38
C ILE A 127 5.37 -12.68 -2.93
N ARG A 128 6.32 -12.85 -3.88
CA ARG A 128 7.65 -13.35 -3.58
C ARG A 128 8.70 -12.58 -4.34
N GLN A 129 9.80 -12.24 -3.70
CA GLN A 129 10.97 -11.77 -4.41
C GLN A 129 11.73 -12.98 -4.96
N ILE A 130 11.91 -13.02 -6.28
CA ILE A 130 12.70 -14.00 -7.01
C ILE A 130 13.61 -13.23 -7.96
N ASP A 131 14.91 -13.47 -7.86
CA ASP A 131 15.93 -12.73 -8.59
C ASP A 131 15.76 -11.21 -8.41
N GLU A 132 15.59 -10.46 -9.47
CA GLU A 132 15.46 -9.00 -9.49
C GLU A 132 14.01 -8.52 -9.61
N ALA A 133 13.03 -9.36 -9.25
CA ALA A 133 11.62 -9.02 -9.36
C ALA A 133 10.79 -9.48 -8.16
N LEU A 134 9.70 -8.76 -7.88
CA LEU A 134 8.61 -9.25 -7.04
C LEU A 134 7.62 -9.98 -7.94
N GLN A 135 7.53 -11.28 -7.78
CA GLN A 135 6.54 -12.10 -8.48
C GLN A 135 5.24 -12.13 -7.69
N VAL A 136 4.16 -11.85 -8.38
CA VAL A 136 2.79 -11.81 -7.88
C VAL A 136 1.96 -12.85 -8.61
N GLN A 137 1.38 -13.76 -7.86
CA GLN A 137 0.54 -14.83 -8.38
C GLN A 137 -0.80 -14.84 -7.65
N VAL A 138 -1.90 -14.91 -8.41
CA VAL A 138 -3.25 -15.05 -7.87
C VAL A 138 -4.01 -16.10 -8.67
N GLN A 139 -4.54 -17.08 -7.98
CA GLN A 139 -5.54 -18.01 -8.49
C GLN A 139 -6.70 -18.01 -7.50
N ALA A 140 -7.69 -17.14 -7.71
CA ALA A 140 -8.79 -16.95 -6.77
C ALA A 140 -9.98 -16.23 -7.42
N GLY A 141 -11.20 -16.65 -7.14
CA GLY A 141 -12.41 -15.93 -7.55
C GLY A 141 -12.55 -15.73 -9.06
N GLY A 142 -12.00 -16.64 -9.87
CA GLY A 142 -11.98 -16.50 -11.34
C GLY A 142 -10.87 -15.59 -11.87
N ILE A 143 -9.97 -15.11 -11.00
CA ILE A 143 -8.75 -14.37 -11.36
C ILE A 143 -7.61 -15.37 -11.49
N ASP A 144 -6.90 -15.32 -12.62
CA ASP A 144 -5.63 -16.01 -12.84
C ASP A 144 -4.60 -14.96 -13.26
N LEU A 145 -3.77 -14.52 -12.31
CA LEU A 145 -2.77 -13.46 -12.45
C LEU A 145 -1.38 -14.02 -12.28
N GLU A 146 -0.51 -13.70 -13.23
CA GLU A 146 0.93 -13.83 -13.12
C GLU A 146 1.60 -12.52 -13.52
N ALA A 147 2.29 -11.88 -12.59
CA ALA A 147 2.96 -10.62 -12.83
C ALA A 147 4.33 -10.56 -12.14
N SER A 148 5.25 -9.83 -12.73
CA SER A 148 6.58 -9.54 -12.19
C SER A 148 6.79 -8.04 -12.15
N LEU A 149 7.05 -7.47 -10.97
CA LEU A 149 7.41 -6.08 -10.76
C LEU A 149 8.93 -5.99 -10.68
N LEU A 150 9.56 -5.30 -11.62
CA LEU A 150 11.02 -5.21 -11.73
C LEU A 150 11.60 -4.29 -10.65
N LEU A 151 12.55 -4.80 -9.88
CA LEU A 151 13.26 -4.05 -8.83
C LEU A 151 14.53 -3.39 -9.36
N THR A 152 15.07 -3.90 -10.47
CA THR A 152 16.31 -3.39 -11.07
C THR A 152 16.13 -1.93 -11.46
N GLN A 153 17.11 -1.10 -11.05
CA GLN A 153 17.10 0.32 -11.33
C GLN A 153 15.85 1.08 -10.83
N ALA A 154 15.11 0.56 -9.87
CA ALA A 154 14.00 1.30 -9.27
C ALA A 154 14.51 2.60 -8.59
N PRO A 155 13.72 3.69 -8.60
CA PRO A 155 13.97 4.83 -7.73
C PRO A 155 14.00 4.40 -6.26
N PRO A 156 14.53 5.23 -5.35
CA PRO A 156 14.56 4.89 -3.93
C PRO A 156 13.16 4.57 -3.38
N PHE A 157 13.05 3.48 -2.63
CA PHE A 157 11.87 3.18 -1.83
C PHE A 157 11.80 4.12 -0.63
N LEU A 158 10.60 4.46 -0.17
CA LEU A 158 10.41 5.11 1.12
C LEU A 158 10.32 4.04 2.22
N LEU A 159 11.14 4.15 3.26
CA LEU A 159 10.84 3.54 4.55
C LEU A 159 10.35 4.64 5.50
N ALA A 160 9.17 4.44 6.06
CA ALA A 160 8.62 5.32 7.09
C ALA A 160 8.44 4.52 8.40
N VAL A 161 8.94 5.08 9.49
CA VAL A 161 8.83 4.49 10.85
C VAL A 161 8.35 5.58 11.80
N GLY A 162 7.24 5.33 12.50
CA GLY A 162 6.68 6.34 13.40
C GLY A 162 5.88 5.75 14.55
N PRO A 163 5.62 6.57 15.58
CA PRO A 163 4.80 6.18 16.72
C PRO A 163 3.32 6.09 16.33
N ILE A 164 2.56 5.27 17.02
CA ILE A 164 1.11 5.13 16.86
C ILE A 164 0.42 5.41 18.18
N GLU A 165 -0.49 6.37 18.16
CA GLU A 165 -1.33 6.68 19.32
C GLU A 165 -2.26 5.49 19.62
N GLY A 166 -2.30 5.04 20.88
CA GLY A 166 -3.05 3.85 21.28
C GLY A 166 -2.42 2.51 20.88
N GLY A 167 -1.38 2.55 20.05
CA GLY A 167 -0.51 1.43 19.69
C GLY A 167 0.90 1.59 20.27
N LEU A 168 1.90 1.27 19.47
CA LEU A 168 3.30 1.50 19.81
C LEU A 168 4.05 2.15 18.65
N SER A 169 4.18 1.45 17.55
CA SER A 169 4.92 1.92 16.37
C SER A 169 4.44 1.22 15.12
N HIS A 170 4.65 1.87 13.99
CA HIS A 170 4.38 1.36 12.66
C HIS A 170 5.57 1.60 11.75
N ALA A 171 5.89 0.62 10.93
CA ALA A 171 6.88 0.73 9.88
C ALA A 171 6.25 0.29 8.56
N THR A 172 6.49 1.06 7.50
CA THR A 172 6.02 0.74 6.17
C THR A 172 7.07 1.04 5.12
N GLN A 173 7.17 0.15 4.14
CA GLN A 173 8.00 0.32 2.96
C GLN A 173 7.09 0.55 1.77
N LYS A 174 7.20 1.74 1.14
CA LYS A 174 6.45 2.09 -0.07
C LYS A 174 7.38 2.06 -1.26
N SER A 175 6.95 1.39 -2.33
CA SER A 175 7.72 1.38 -3.57
C SER A 175 7.45 2.65 -4.40
N PRO A 176 8.41 3.09 -5.22
CA PRO A 176 8.12 3.90 -6.40
C PRO A 176 7.27 3.09 -7.38
N GLY A 177 6.93 3.71 -8.52
CA GLY A 177 6.39 2.95 -9.65
C GLY A 177 7.40 1.93 -10.16
N LEU A 178 7.00 0.68 -10.24
CA LEU A 178 7.81 -0.45 -10.72
C LEU A 178 7.28 -0.90 -12.09
N PRO A 179 8.13 -1.07 -13.11
CA PRO A 179 7.71 -1.65 -14.38
C PRO A 179 7.20 -3.08 -14.17
N VAL A 180 6.10 -3.41 -14.83
CA VAL A 180 5.42 -4.70 -14.71
C VAL A 180 5.48 -5.45 -16.03
N THR A 181 5.67 -6.76 -15.93
CA THR A 181 5.45 -7.72 -17.03
C THR A 181 4.51 -8.81 -16.55
N GLY A 182 3.77 -9.42 -17.46
CA GLY A 182 2.87 -10.52 -17.14
C GLY A 182 1.50 -10.38 -17.75
N GLN A 183 0.52 -11.04 -17.14
CA GLN A 183 -0.85 -11.11 -17.66
C GLN A 183 -1.86 -11.42 -16.57
N VAL A 184 -3.11 -11.09 -16.83
CA VAL A 184 -4.25 -11.53 -16.02
C VAL A 184 -5.36 -12.08 -16.91
N SER A 185 -5.91 -13.23 -16.53
CA SER A 185 -7.11 -13.81 -17.12
C SER A 185 -8.26 -13.71 -16.10
N VAL A 186 -9.40 -13.16 -16.53
CA VAL A 186 -10.57 -12.96 -15.69
C VAL A 186 -11.84 -12.85 -16.53
N ALA A 187 -12.93 -13.45 -16.10
CA ALA A 187 -14.22 -13.38 -16.79
C ALA A 187 -14.15 -13.74 -18.29
N GLY A 188 -13.30 -14.72 -18.65
CA GLY A 188 -13.09 -15.15 -20.05
C GLY A 188 -12.27 -14.18 -20.90
N LYS A 189 -11.75 -13.09 -20.34
CA LYS A 189 -10.86 -12.12 -20.99
C LYS A 189 -9.43 -12.30 -20.50
N ARG A 190 -8.46 -11.94 -21.34
CA ARG A 190 -7.04 -11.88 -20.98
C ARG A 190 -6.52 -10.48 -21.26
N PHE A 191 -5.81 -9.93 -20.28
CA PHE A 191 -5.18 -8.61 -20.38
C PHE A 191 -3.67 -8.77 -20.25
N ASP A 192 -2.95 -8.11 -21.15
CA ASP A 192 -1.50 -7.98 -21.08
C ASP A 192 -1.12 -6.89 -20.08
N LEU A 193 -0.15 -7.19 -19.20
CA LEU A 193 0.37 -6.27 -18.21
C LEU A 193 1.77 -5.74 -18.57
N ASN A 194 2.30 -6.09 -19.74
CA ASN A 194 3.58 -5.56 -20.19
C ASN A 194 3.49 -4.04 -20.37
N GLY A 195 4.40 -3.30 -19.72
CA GLY A 195 4.37 -1.84 -19.71
C GLY A 195 3.44 -1.22 -18.68
N ALA A 196 2.73 -2.02 -17.87
CA ALA A 196 2.01 -1.52 -16.71
C ALA A 196 2.98 -0.95 -15.67
N MET A 197 2.45 -0.10 -14.79
CA MET A 197 3.15 0.33 -13.57
C MET A 197 2.49 -0.35 -12.36
N GLY A 198 3.34 -0.86 -11.48
CA GLY A 198 2.91 -1.47 -10.22
C GLY A 198 3.48 -0.77 -9.02
N CYS A 199 2.85 -0.96 -7.86
CA CYS A 199 3.39 -0.52 -6.57
C CYS A 199 3.25 -1.61 -5.53
N LEU A 200 4.12 -1.57 -4.53
CA LEU A 200 4.08 -2.39 -3.33
C LEU A 200 3.95 -1.48 -2.10
N ASP A 201 3.02 -1.84 -1.22
CA ASP A 201 2.93 -1.34 0.15
C ASP A 201 3.13 -2.51 1.10
N SER A 202 4.26 -2.52 1.82
CA SER A 202 4.57 -3.54 2.81
C SER A 202 4.65 -2.91 4.19
N SER A 203 3.80 -3.35 5.09
CA SER A 203 3.61 -2.73 6.40
C SER A 203 3.68 -3.75 7.53
N ASN A 204 4.25 -3.31 8.64
CA ASN A 204 4.37 -4.06 9.88
C ASN A 204 4.24 -3.10 11.05
N GLY A 205 3.26 -3.31 11.93
CA GLY A 205 3.00 -2.39 13.03
C GLY A 205 2.42 -3.04 14.27
N LEU A 206 2.67 -2.41 15.40
CA LEU A 206 2.00 -2.65 16.67
C LEU A 206 0.92 -1.57 16.84
N LEU A 207 -0.20 -1.78 16.16
CA LEU A 207 -1.23 -0.78 15.91
C LEU A 207 -2.21 -0.63 17.08
N ALA A 208 -2.93 0.49 17.09
CA ALA A 208 -4.11 0.65 17.93
C ALA A 208 -5.21 -0.33 17.51
N ARG A 209 -6.14 -0.61 18.44
CA ARG A 209 -7.30 -1.45 18.16
C ARG A 209 -8.22 -0.86 17.10
N ASP A 210 -8.46 0.44 17.17
CA ASP A 210 -9.24 1.18 16.19
C ASP A 210 -8.28 2.05 15.37
N THR A 211 -8.30 1.89 14.06
CA THR A 211 -7.50 2.68 13.11
C THR A 211 -8.39 3.20 12.00
N ALA A 212 -8.12 4.42 11.57
CA ALA A 212 -8.80 5.00 10.43
C ALA A 212 -7.79 5.78 9.58
N TRP A 213 -7.94 5.70 8.27
CA TRP A 213 -7.11 6.45 7.34
C TRP A 213 -7.82 6.75 6.04
N ARG A 214 -7.35 7.79 5.39
CA ARG A 214 -7.54 8.06 3.97
C ARG A 214 -6.21 7.86 3.28
N TRP A 215 -6.25 7.25 2.13
CA TRP A 215 -5.05 6.92 1.38
C TRP A 215 -5.25 7.23 -0.09
N ALA A 216 -4.18 7.62 -0.77
CA ALA A 216 -4.14 7.79 -2.21
C ALA A 216 -2.79 7.37 -2.74
N CYS A 217 -2.79 6.65 -3.85
CA CYS A 217 -1.59 6.16 -4.47
C CYS A 217 -1.78 6.08 -5.99
N ALA A 218 -0.77 6.54 -6.72
CA ALA A 218 -0.73 6.41 -8.18
C ALA A 218 0.71 6.44 -8.66
N HIS A 219 1.02 5.71 -9.72
CA HIS A 219 2.36 5.63 -10.29
C HIS A 219 2.33 5.60 -11.81
N GLY A 220 3.18 6.42 -12.39
CA GLY A 220 3.54 6.46 -13.80
C GLY A 220 5.06 6.37 -13.97
N PRO A 221 5.56 6.48 -15.21
CA PRO A 221 7.00 6.37 -15.48
C PRO A 221 7.85 7.44 -14.78
N ASP A 222 7.35 8.69 -14.74
CA ASP A 222 8.12 9.85 -14.28
C ASP A 222 7.53 10.51 -13.03
N VAL A 223 6.32 10.12 -12.64
CA VAL A 223 5.62 10.66 -11.46
C VAL A 223 4.87 9.57 -10.74
N GLY A 224 5.01 9.55 -9.42
CA GLY A 224 4.23 8.68 -8.54
C GLY A 224 4.11 9.32 -7.18
N PHE A 225 3.12 8.92 -6.39
CA PHE A 225 2.97 9.40 -5.03
C PHE A 225 2.27 8.38 -4.15
N ASN A 226 2.50 8.52 -2.84
CA ASN A 226 1.76 7.88 -1.77
C ASN A 226 1.38 8.94 -0.75
N LEU A 227 0.10 9.03 -0.41
CA LEU A 227 -0.43 9.94 0.60
C LEU A 227 -1.29 9.17 1.59
N GLN A 228 -1.16 9.54 2.86
CA GLN A 228 -2.01 9.04 3.93
C GLN A 228 -2.37 10.20 4.88
N ASP A 229 -3.64 10.24 5.30
CA ASP A 229 -4.14 11.05 6.40
C ASP A 229 -4.85 10.13 7.39
N GLY A 230 -4.51 10.22 8.66
CA GLY A 230 -5.10 9.42 9.73
C GLY A 230 -4.07 8.93 10.74
N TYR A 231 -4.18 7.66 11.13
CA TYR A 231 -3.47 7.09 12.28
C TYR A 231 -1.93 7.18 12.21
N PHE A 232 -1.33 7.36 11.04
CA PHE A 232 0.12 7.42 10.84
C PHE A 232 0.61 8.84 10.49
N GLY A 233 -0.29 9.81 10.36
CA GLY A 233 0.05 11.20 10.05
C GLY A 233 0.77 11.33 8.70
N GLN A 234 1.80 12.18 8.66
CA GLN A 234 2.53 12.48 7.42
C GLN A 234 3.73 11.56 7.14
N HIS A 235 3.95 10.55 7.96
CA HIS A 235 5.20 9.77 7.91
C HIS A 235 5.44 9.09 6.57
N GLU A 236 4.38 8.62 5.88
CA GLU A 236 4.51 7.91 4.60
C GLU A 236 4.16 8.76 3.37
N ASN A 237 3.96 10.09 3.54
CA ASN A 237 3.65 10.98 2.43
C ASN A 237 4.89 11.27 1.60
N VAL A 238 4.83 10.94 0.31
CA VAL A 238 5.97 10.99 -0.61
C VAL A 238 5.52 11.23 -2.04
N LEU A 239 6.34 11.98 -2.77
CA LEU A 239 6.29 12.15 -4.21
C LEU A 239 7.56 11.54 -4.82
N TRP A 240 7.42 10.74 -5.84
CA TRP A 240 8.49 10.39 -6.77
C TRP A 240 8.33 11.22 -8.03
N LEU A 241 9.33 12.05 -8.33
CA LEU A 241 9.33 12.89 -9.51
C LEU A 241 10.68 12.79 -10.20
N ASP A 242 10.67 12.39 -11.47
CA ASP A 242 11.89 12.18 -12.27
C ASP A 242 12.90 11.25 -11.55
N ARG A 243 12.41 10.19 -10.88
CA ARG A 243 13.15 9.19 -10.11
C ARG A 243 13.69 9.67 -8.76
N GLU A 244 13.47 10.92 -8.39
CA GLU A 244 13.82 11.45 -7.07
C GLU A 244 12.68 11.22 -6.07
N LEU A 245 13.04 10.84 -4.84
CA LEU A 245 12.12 10.69 -3.73
C LEU A 245 12.04 12.02 -2.96
N ILE A 246 10.86 12.62 -2.92
CA ILE A 246 10.58 13.90 -2.28
C ILE A 246 9.60 13.68 -1.14
N PRO A 247 10.02 13.85 0.12
CA PRO A 247 9.11 13.76 1.26
C PRO A 247 8.09 14.89 1.21
N LEU A 248 6.82 14.56 1.45
CA LEU A 248 5.71 15.51 1.48
C LEU A 248 5.28 15.82 2.93
N GLY A 249 4.59 16.94 3.10
CA GLY A 249 3.94 17.36 4.32
C GLY A 249 2.67 16.57 4.63
N ALA A 250 1.81 17.14 5.49
CA ALA A 250 0.54 16.52 5.81
C ALA A 250 -0.39 16.50 4.60
N ALA A 251 -0.99 15.34 4.37
CA ALA A 251 -1.95 15.15 3.28
C ALA A 251 -3.36 15.51 3.73
N HIS A 252 -4.14 16.04 2.81
CA HIS A 252 -5.53 16.41 3.01
C HIS A 252 -6.39 15.79 1.92
N PHE A 253 -7.59 15.34 2.31
CA PHE A 253 -8.56 14.71 1.43
C PHE A 253 -9.91 15.41 1.56
N GLU A 254 -10.40 15.99 0.48
CA GLU A 254 -11.72 16.58 0.39
C GLU A 254 -12.59 15.73 -0.54
N PHE A 255 -13.63 15.12 0.02
CA PHE A 255 -14.57 14.26 -0.70
C PHE A 255 -15.88 14.11 0.09
N ASP A 256 -16.95 13.68 -0.58
CA ASP A 256 -18.19 13.27 0.09
C ASP A 256 -18.19 11.78 0.38
N ALA A 257 -18.06 11.40 1.65
CA ALA A 257 -18.06 10.00 2.07
C ALA A 257 -19.37 9.26 1.75
N ARG A 258 -20.48 9.97 1.52
CA ARG A 258 -21.75 9.40 1.08
C ARG A 258 -21.80 9.16 -0.42
N GLN A 259 -20.92 9.80 -1.18
CA GLN A 259 -20.83 9.74 -2.62
C GLN A 259 -19.37 9.53 -3.06
N PRO A 260 -18.71 8.41 -2.70
CA PRO A 260 -17.28 8.21 -2.91
C PRO A 260 -16.87 8.16 -4.39
N LEU A 261 -17.83 8.07 -5.30
CA LEU A 261 -17.61 8.15 -6.75
C LEU A 261 -17.72 9.57 -7.32
N GLN A 262 -17.94 10.60 -6.48
CA GLN A 262 -17.72 11.98 -6.89
C GLN A 262 -16.23 12.32 -6.82
N PRO A 263 -15.77 13.36 -7.54
CA PRO A 263 -14.35 13.72 -7.54
C PRO A 263 -13.82 14.03 -6.12
N TRP A 264 -12.60 13.58 -5.85
CA TRP A 264 -11.85 13.92 -4.65
C TRP A 264 -10.80 14.98 -4.97
N ARG A 265 -10.48 15.85 -4.01
CA ARG A 265 -9.25 16.63 -4.05
C ARG A 265 -8.29 16.07 -3.03
N VAL A 266 -7.03 15.87 -3.42
CA VAL A 266 -5.95 15.46 -2.54
C VAL A 266 -4.80 16.45 -2.68
N TRP A 267 -4.30 16.98 -1.55
CA TRP A 267 -3.20 17.95 -1.57
C TRP A 267 -2.35 17.85 -0.30
N THR A 268 -1.19 18.49 -0.31
CA THR A 268 -0.30 18.56 0.84
C THR A 268 -0.11 19.99 1.30
N ASP A 269 0.07 20.19 2.62
CA ASP A 269 0.16 21.51 3.27
C ASP A 269 1.43 22.27 2.87
N ASP A 270 2.49 21.58 2.42
CA ASP A 270 3.71 22.15 1.85
C ASP A 270 3.54 22.71 0.41
N GLY A 271 2.38 22.47 -0.20
CA GLY A 271 2.04 22.93 -1.54
C GLY A 271 2.79 22.21 -2.67
N LEU A 272 3.41 21.05 -2.39
CA LEU A 272 4.15 20.29 -3.39
C LEU A 272 3.26 19.37 -4.24
N LEU A 273 2.04 19.07 -3.77
CA LEU A 273 1.07 18.25 -4.49
C LEU A 273 -0.34 18.83 -4.33
N ASP A 274 -1.04 19.02 -5.45
CA ASP A 274 -2.48 19.36 -5.49
C ASP A 274 -3.11 18.69 -6.71
N LEU A 275 -3.85 17.62 -6.45
CA LEU A 275 -4.45 16.77 -7.48
C LEU A 275 -5.94 16.59 -7.26
N ARG A 276 -6.68 16.52 -8.37
CA ARG A 276 -8.07 16.08 -8.39
C ARG A 276 -8.13 14.66 -8.90
N PHE A 277 -8.78 13.80 -8.15
CA PHE A 277 -9.06 12.42 -8.51
C PHE A 277 -10.45 12.30 -9.11
N HIS A 278 -10.55 11.59 -10.23
CA HIS A 278 -11.79 11.31 -10.95
C HIS A 278 -12.06 9.81 -10.86
N PRO A 279 -12.96 9.36 -9.95
CA PRO A 279 -13.32 7.96 -9.82
C PRO A 279 -13.98 7.40 -11.09
N GLU A 280 -13.59 6.19 -11.46
CA GLU A 280 -14.19 5.39 -12.53
C GLU A 280 -15.14 4.33 -11.97
N GLY A 281 -14.90 3.87 -10.74
CA GLY A 281 -15.67 2.91 -9.98
C GLY A 281 -14.96 2.60 -8.66
N ALA A 282 -15.46 1.64 -7.88
CA ALA A 282 -14.85 1.31 -6.59
C ALA A 282 -15.00 -0.17 -6.24
N ARG A 283 -14.03 -0.67 -5.47
CA ARG A 283 -14.19 -1.83 -4.60
C ARG A 283 -14.67 -1.35 -3.22
N GLN A 284 -15.65 -2.04 -2.66
CA GLN A 284 -16.20 -1.70 -1.36
C GLN A 284 -16.41 -2.97 -0.53
N GLN A 285 -16.14 -2.87 0.77
CA GLN A 285 -16.42 -3.95 1.70
C GLN A 285 -16.83 -3.36 3.06
N ASP A 286 -17.91 -3.86 3.59
CA ASP A 286 -18.37 -3.55 4.95
C ASP A 286 -18.56 -4.86 5.72
N ARG A 287 -17.75 -5.05 6.75
CA ARG A 287 -17.81 -6.23 7.63
C ARG A 287 -17.88 -5.78 9.07
N ASN A 288 -18.81 -6.37 9.80
CA ASN A 288 -18.95 -6.15 11.23
C ASN A 288 -19.22 -7.46 11.95
N LEU A 289 -18.24 -7.92 12.71
CA LEU A 289 -18.30 -9.13 13.52
C LEU A 289 -18.55 -8.82 15.01
N GLY A 290 -18.88 -7.54 15.35
CA GLY A 290 -19.02 -7.08 16.72
C GLY A 290 -17.67 -6.77 17.39
N PHE A 291 -16.82 -7.77 17.57
CA PHE A 291 -15.49 -7.60 18.16
C PHE A 291 -14.44 -7.09 17.15
N ALA A 292 -14.67 -7.25 15.86
CA ALA A 292 -13.85 -6.73 14.76
C ALA A 292 -14.75 -6.14 13.69
N ALA A 293 -14.31 -5.08 13.04
CA ALA A 293 -15.05 -4.44 11.96
C ALA A 293 -14.09 -3.83 10.94
N SER A 294 -14.52 -3.79 9.69
CA SER A 294 -13.79 -3.11 8.60
C SER A 294 -14.82 -2.45 7.68
N HIS A 295 -14.71 -1.14 7.55
CA HIS A 295 -15.40 -0.37 6.53
C HIS A 295 -14.35 0.12 5.54
N TYR A 296 -14.47 -0.28 4.28
CA TYR A 296 -13.46 -0.09 3.26
C TYR A 296 -14.11 0.32 1.94
N VAL A 297 -13.69 1.45 1.43
CA VAL A 297 -14.05 1.94 0.09
C VAL A 297 -12.78 2.36 -0.62
N GLN A 298 -12.49 1.73 -1.77
CA GLN A 298 -11.33 2.06 -2.59
C GLN A 298 -11.78 2.37 -4.03
N PRO A 299 -12.01 3.65 -4.36
CA PRO A 299 -12.23 4.07 -5.73
C PRO A 299 -10.98 3.91 -6.58
N VAL A 300 -11.17 3.40 -7.81
CA VAL A 300 -10.18 3.36 -8.89
C VAL A 300 -10.49 4.49 -9.87
N GLY A 301 -9.47 5.17 -10.38
CA GLY A 301 -9.67 6.27 -11.31
C GLY A 301 -8.37 6.93 -11.76
N THR A 302 -8.45 8.21 -12.10
CA THR A 302 -7.31 8.99 -12.58
C THR A 302 -7.13 10.27 -11.79
N PHE A 303 -5.86 10.65 -11.60
CA PHE A 303 -5.46 11.92 -11.01
C PHE A 303 -5.04 12.92 -12.08
N ALA A 304 -5.40 14.19 -11.87
CA ALA A 304 -4.97 15.33 -12.67
C ALA A 304 -4.73 16.55 -11.77
N GLY A 305 -3.75 17.38 -12.10
CA GLY A 305 -3.42 18.57 -11.33
C GLY A 305 -1.96 18.93 -11.44
N GLN A 306 -1.31 19.28 -10.33
CA GLN A 306 0.06 19.76 -10.31
C GLN A 306 0.88 19.16 -9.17
N VAL A 307 2.16 18.93 -9.44
CA VAL A 307 3.17 18.57 -8.44
C VAL A 307 4.40 19.45 -8.60
N LYS A 308 5.21 19.59 -7.56
CA LYS A 308 6.44 20.37 -7.55
C LYS A 308 7.57 19.60 -6.88
N ALA A 309 8.78 19.75 -7.37
CA ALA A 309 9.98 19.18 -6.72
C ALA A 309 10.39 19.95 -5.44
N SER A 310 10.04 21.23 -5.36
CA SER A 310 10.25 22.11 -4.19
C SER A 310 9.26 23.27 -4.24
N PRO A 311 9.08 24.05 -3.15
CA PRO A 311 8.18 25.21 -3.14
C PRO A 311 8.46 26.21 -4.26
N ASP A 312 9.72 26.43 -4.59
CA ASP A 312 10.17 27.40 -5.60
C ASP A 312 10.29 26.79 -7.02
N ALA A 313 10.12 25.47 -7.15
CA ALA A 313 10.19 24.82 -8.45
C ALA A 313 8.93 25.11 -9.30
N PRO A 314 9.07 25.18 -10.64
CA PRO A 314 7.91 25.30 -11.50
C PRO A 314 7.00 24.08 -11.34
N PRO A 315 5.67 24.27 -11.38
CA PRO A 315 4.73 23.17 -11.29
C PRO A 315 4.84 22.27 -12.53
N ARG A 316 4.78 20.96 -12.29
CA ARG A 316 4.63 19.96 -13.33
C ARG A 316 3.17 19.53 -13.38
N VAL A 317 2.57 19.60 -14.55
CA VAL A 317 1.20 19.16 -14.79
C VAL A 317 1.14 17.64 -14.83
N VAL A 318 0.21 17.08 -14.10
CA VAL A 318 -0.14 15.66 -14.09
C VAL A 318 -1.51 15.49 -14.75
N THR A 319 -1.63 14.54 -15.68
CA THR A 319 -2.89 14.23 -16.36
C THR A 319 -3.06 12.73 -16.52
N GLY A 320 -4.25 12.21 -16.19
CA GLY A 320 -4.59 10.81 -16.43
C GLY A 320 -3.76 9.79 -15.66
N LEU A 321 -3.10 10.18 -14.56
CA LEU A 321 -2.31 9.26 -13.76
C LEU A 321 -3.23 8.28 -13.05
N VAL A 322 -3.13 7.00 -13.41
CA VAL A 322 -4.02 5.93 -12.90
C VAL A 322 -3.65 5.58 -11.47
N GLY A 323 -4.66 5.45 -10.61
CA GLY A 323 -4.45 5.05 -9.23
C GLY A 323 -5.74 4.89 -8.46
N VAL A 324 -5.61 4.96 -7.15
CA VAL A 324 -6.71 4.76 -6.20
C VAL A 324 -6.74 5.84 -5.13
N THR A 325 -7.92 6.06 -4.58
CA THR A 325 -8.13 6.66 -3.25
C THR A 325 -8.76 5.63 -2.33
N GLU A 326 -8.68 5.84 -1.01
CA GLU A 326 -9.26 4.93 -0.03
C GLU A 326 -9.80 5.69 1.19
N ASP A 327 -10.97 5.31 1.69
CA ASP A 327 -11.45 5.62 3.04
C ASP A 327 -11.64 4.31 3.79
N HIS A 328 -10.86 4.12 4.85
CA HIS A 328 -10.83 2.87 5.60
C HIS A 328 -10.92 3.12 7.10
N ARG A 329 -11.75 2.34 7.75
CA ARG A 329 -11.89 2.28 9.22
C ARG A 329 -11.89 0.84 9.65
N SER A 330 -10.98 0.51 10.55
CA SER A 330 -10.83 -0.86 11.07
C SER A 330 -10.89 -0.88 12.60
N ARG A 331 -11.57 -1.89 13.10
CA ARG A 331 -11.46 -2.38 14.46
C ARG A 331 -10.89 -3.79 14.39
N TRP A 332 -9.66 -3.91 14.85
CA TRP A 332 -8.89 -5.16 14.76
C TRP A 332 -9.25 -6.17 15.84
#